data_e197ab5fb120d8ed8bdd0c9a82769083
#
_entry.id   e197ab5fb120d8ed8bdd0c9a82769083
#
_cell.length_a   1.000
_cell.length_b   1.000
_cell.length_c   1.000
_cell.angle_alpha   90.00
_cell.angle_beta   90.00
_cell.angle_gamma   90.00
#
_symmetry.space_group_name_H-M   'P 1'
#
loop_
_entity.id
_entity.type
_entity.pdbx_description
1 polymer ?
#
loop_
_entity_poly.entity_id
_entity_poly.type
_entity_poly.pdbx_seq_one_letter_code
_entity_poly.pdbx_strand_id
1 'polypeptide(L)'
;MTFIEKLKNRWIESQSLLCVGLDPDKNRFPDSIKEKKDCYYEFCTAIVDATASFACAFKPQIAYFASCGADAELKAIIEYIHQHYPSIPVVLDSKRGDIGSTAKHYAKEAFVRYAADAVTLSPYMGFDSVQPYLEYEDRGAILLCRTSNPGGNDIQMLKVDGKPIYQRVAELAAGPWNLNGQLGLVVGATYPNEIAAVRSIVGDLPLLVPGVGAQGGDIQACVNAGATTDKCGMMINSSRAILYASKNEDFKEAAARVAKETRDKINQARGL
;
A
#
# COMPACT_ATOMS: atom_id res chain seq x y z
N MET A 1 4.70 7.41 17.79
CA MET A 1 5.13 6.22 17.00
C MET A 1 5.09 6.61 15.53
N THR A 2 6.19 6.51 14.84
CA THR A 2 6.27 6.81 13.40
C THR A 2 5.61 5.72 12.56
N PHE A 3 5.34 6.01 11.28
CA PHE A 3 4.77 5.03 10.35
C PHE A 3 5.62 3.75 10.26
N ILE A 4 6.94 3.90 10.10
CA ILE A 4 7.84 2.73 9.98
C ILE A 4 7.90 1.93 11.28
N GLU A 5 7.93 2.56 12.45
CA GLU A 5 7.84 1.85 13.72
C GLU A 5 6.54 1.08 13.87
N LYS A 6 5.40 1.72 13.52
CA LYS A 6 4.07 1.09 13.55
C LYS A 6 4.02 -0.13 12.61
N LEU A 7 4.56 0.02 11.40
CA LEU A 7 4.61 -1.05 10.41
C LEU A 7 5.51 -2.22 10.85
N LYS A 8 6.70 -1.93 11.39
CA LYS A 8 7.63 -2.95 11.93
C LYS A 8 7.01 -3.74 13.07
N ASN A 9 6.40 -3.05 14.03
CA ASN A 9 5.70 -3.70 15.13
C ASN A 9 4.58 -4.60 14.61
N ARG A 10 3.82 -4.13 13.62
CA ARG A 10 2.72 -4.88 13.06
C ARG A 10 3.17 -6.13 12.29
N TRP A 11 4.30 -6.09 11.58
CA TRP A 11 4.86 -7.30 10.95
C TRP A 11 5.16 -8.41 11.96
N ILE A 12 5.65 -8.03 13.15
CA ILE A 12 5.99 -8.96 14.23
C ILE A 12 4.71 -9.48 14.90
N GLU A 13 3.81 -8.57 15.32
CA GLU A 13 2.59 -8.93 16.05
C GLU A 13 1.63 -9.80 15.22
N SER A 14 1.42 -9.44 13.95
CA SER A 14 0.51 -10.19 13.07
C SER A 14 1.16 -11.39 12.39
N GLN A 15 2.50 -11.49 12.44
CA GLN A 15 3.28 -12.42 11.62
C GLN A 15 2.83 -12.38 10.14
N SER A 16 2.67 -11.18 9.59
CA SER A 16 2.09 -10.98 8.26
C SER A 16 2.78 -9.86 7.50
N LEU A 17 2.95 -10.07 6.19
CA LEU A 17 3.30 -9.02 5.22
C LEU A 17 2.11 -8.67 4.31
N LEU A 18 0.93 -9.22 4.57
CA LEU A 18 -0.26 -8.96 3.77
C LEU A 18 -0.77 -7.54 4.00
N CYS A 19 -0.81 -6.74 2.94
CA CYS A 19 -1.52 -5.48 2.89
C CYS A 19 -2.89 -5.70 2.21
N VAL A 20 -3.98 -5.39 2.90
CA VAL A 20 -5.32 -5.51 2.33
C VAL A 20 -5.71 -4.19 1.66
N GLY A 21 -5.87 -4.23 0.33
CA GLY A 21 -6.32 -3.08 -0.44
C GLY A 21 -7.84 -2.92 -0.35
N LEU A 22 -8.30 -1.68 -0.13
CA LEU A 22 -9.71 -1.30 -0.12
C LEU A 22 -10.03 -0.48 -1.38
N ASP A 23 -10.38 -1.21 -2.45
CA ASP A 23 -10.71 -0.66 -3.78
C ASP A 23 -12.20 -1.00 -4.07
N PRO A 24 -13.18 -0.33 -3.39
CA PRO A 24 -14.58 -0.71 -3.42
C PRO A 24 -15.26 -0.33 -4.74
N ASP A 25 -15.90 -1.33 -5.40
CA ASP A 25 -16.76 -1.14 -6.56
C ASP A 25 -18.20 -1.54 -6.18
N LYS A 26 -19.09 -0.57 -6.08
CA LYS A 26 -20.49 -0.75 -5.68
C LYS A 26 -21.22 -1.81 -6.51
N ASN A 27 -20.86 -1.99 -7.78
CA ASN A 27 -21.48 -3.00 -8.65
C ASN A 27 -21.18 -4.44 -8.22
N ARG A 28 -20.19 -4.62 -7.33
CA ARG A 28 -19.73 -5.92 -6.84
C ARG A 28 -20.09 -6.19 -5.39
N PHE A 29 -20.78 -5.25 -4.74
CA PHE A 29 -21.23 -5.41 -3.35
C PHE A 29 -22.35 -6.44 -3.25
N PRO A 30 -22.49 -7.14 -2.12
CA PRO A 30 -23.67 -7.92 -1.80
C PRO A 30 -24.93 -7.03 -1.84
N ASP A 31 -26.07 -7.62 -2.23
CA ASP A 31 -27.33 -6.89 -2.38
C ASP A 31 -27.78 -6.27 -1.05
N SER A 32 -27.54 -6.91 0.08
CA SER A 32 -27.83 -6.41 1.43
C SER A 32 -27.08 -5.12 1.81
N ILE A 33 -25.95 -4.85 1.16
CA ILE A 33 -25.15 -3.64 1.40
C ILE A 33 -25.35 -2.59 0.31
N LYS A 34 -25.48 -3.03 -0.95
CA LYS A 34 -25.46 -2.18 -2.13
C LYS A 34 -26.48 -1.03 -2.09
N GLU A 35 -27.66 -1.28 -1.52
CA GLU A 35 -28.76 -0.29 -1.44
C GLU A 35 -28.69 0.62 -0.22
N LYS A 36 -27.74 0.41 0.69
CA LYS A 36 -27.55 1.28 1.85
C LYS A 36 -26.99 2.64 1.42
N LYS A 37 -27.33 3.70 2.20
CA LYS A 37 -26.89 5.07 1.96
C LYS A 37 -25.37 5.19 2.07
N ASP A 38 -24.77 4.51 3.03
CA ASP A 38 -23.35 4.48 3.40
C ASP A 38 -22.68 3.15 3.01
N CYS A 39 -23.04 2.63 1.83
CA CYS A 39 -22.65 1.30 1.38
C CYS A 39 -21.12 1.09 1.29
N TYR A 40 -20.35 2.13 0.96
CA TYR A 40 -18.89 2.04 0.94
C TYR A 40 -18.30 1.86 2.34
N TYR A 41 -18.84 2.59 3.33
CA TYR A 41 -18.44 2.45 4.73
C TYR A 41 -18.76 1.06 5.26
N GLU A 42 -20.01 0.63 5.12
CA GLU A 42 -20.50 -0.69 5.58
C GLU A 42 -19.71 -1.84 4.97
N PHE A 43 -19.46 -1.79 3.65
CA PHE A 43 -18.69 -2.82 2.97
C PHE A 43 -17.23 -2.84 3.46
N CYS A 44 -16.56 -1.68 3.44
CA CYS A 44 -15.15 -1.62 3.77
C CYS A 44 -14.86 -1.94 5.24
N THR A 45 -15.69 -1.49 6.18
CA THR A 45 -15.51 -1.82 7.61
C THR A 45 -15.76 -3.30 7.87
N ALA A 46 -16.73 -3.91 7.20
CA ALA A 46 -16.95 -5.36 7.28
C ALA A 46 -15.74 -6.18 6.76
N ILE A 47 -15.10 -5.72 5.66
CA ILE A 47 -13.84 -6.32 5.16
C ILE A 47 -12.70 -6.10 6.16
N VAL A 48 -12.58 -4.90 6.73
CA VAL A 48 -11.57 -4.59 7.75
C VAL A 48 -11.68 -5.55 8.93
N ASP A 49 -12.87 -5.69 9.50
CA ASP A 49 -13.13 -6.58 10.65
C ASP A 49 -12.77 -8.04 10.32
N ALA A 50 -13.17 -8.49 9.12
CA ALA A 50 -12.92 -9.86 8.68
C ALA A 50 -11.43 -10.17 8.44
N THR A 51 -10.60 -9.15 8.15
CA THR A 51 -9.22 -9.35 7.68
C THR A 51 -8.14 -8.77 8.59
N ALA A 52 -8.51 -7.98 9.61
CA ALA A 52 -7.56 -7.27 10.48
C ALA A 52 -6.53 -8.19 11.16
N SER A 53 -6.91 -9.40 11.55
CA SER A 53 -5.99 -10.38 12.17
C SER A 53 -4.90 -10.90 11.21
N PHE A 54 -5.10 -10.76 9.91
CA PHE A 54 -4.20 -11.23 8.86
C PHE A 54 -3.42 -10.09 8.18
N ALA A 55 -3.82 -8.82 8.40
CA ALA A 55 -3.26 -7.67 7.70
C ALA A 55 -2.09 -7.03 8.46
N CYS A 56 -1.01 -6.67 7.75
CA CYS A 56 0.02 -5.78 8.27
C CYS A 56 -0.29 -4.29 8.00
N ALA A 57 -1.15 -4.01 7.02
CA ALA A 57 -1.61 -2.65 6.70
C ALA A 57 -2.93 -2.71 5.94
N PHE A 58 -3.73 -1.63 5.99
CA PHE A 58 -4.83 -1.38 5.08
C PHE A 58 -4.46 -0.29 4.07
N LYS A 59 -4.91 -0.46 2.82
CA LYS A 59 -4.58 0.48 1.75
C LYS A 59 -5.81 0.89 0.94
N PRO A 60 -6.60 1.88 1.43
CA PRO A 60 -7.68 2.44 0.63
C PRO A 60 -7.15 3.20 -0.59
N GLN A 61 -7.80 2.98 -1.75
CA GLN A 61 -7.48 3.66 -3.00
C GLN A 61 -8.45 4.84 -3.21
N ILE A 62 -7.95 6.08 -3.09
CA ILE A 62 -8.78 7.30 -3.12
C ILE A 62 -9.66 7.41 -4.37
N ALA A 63 -9.18 6.95 -5.53
CA ALA A 63 -9.90 7.07 -6.80
C ALA A 63 -11.27 6.37 -6.79
N TYR A 64 -11.40 5.25 -6.08
CA TYR A 64 -12.66 4.50 -5.97
C TYR A 64 -13.71 5.24 -5.14
N PHE A 65 -13.28 6.04 -4.19
CA PHE A 65 -14.17 6.85 -3.35
C PHE A 65 -14.48 8.20 -4.01
N ALA A 66 -13.46 8.91 -4.45
CA ALA A 66 -13.62 10.24 -5.04
C ALA A 66 -14.49 10.24 -6.30
N SER A 67 -14.34 9.23 -7.18
CA SER A 67 -15.17 9.10 -8.39
C SER A 67 -16.65 8.89 -8.11
N CYS A 68 -17.00 8.45 -6.89
CA CYS A 68 -18.37 8.18 -6.47
C CYS A 68 -18.89 9.19 -5.44
N GLY A 69 -18.12 10.23 -5.11
CA GLY A 69 -18.48 11.21 -4.08
C GLY A 69 -18.49 10.65 -2.65
N ALA A 70 -17.77 9.54 -2.42
CA ALA A 70 -17.71 8.84 -1.13
C ALA A 70 -16.51 9.27 -0.25
N ASP A 71 -16.03 10.52 -0.40
CA ASP A 71 -14.89 11.05 0.36
C ASP A 71 -15.12 11.06 1.86
N ALA A 72 -16.35 11.33 2.31
CA ALA A 72 -16.72 11.30 3.71
C ALA A 72 -16.64 9.87 4.28
N GLU A 73 -17.08 8.88 3.49
CA GLU A 73 -17.00 7.47 3.87
C GLU A 73 -15.54 6.99 3.93
N LEU A 74 -14.69 7.39 2.98
CA LEU A 74 -13.26 7.12 3.04
C LEU A 74 -12.64 7.62 4.36
N LYS A 75 -12.94 8.86 4.75
CA LYS A 75 -12.48 9.42 6.02
C LYS A 75 -12.97 8.58 7.20
N ALA A 76 -14.27 8.27 7.24
CA ALA A 76 -14.87 7.47 8.29
C ALA A 76 -14.30 6.06 8.40
N ILE A 77 -13.93 5.42 7.26
CA ILE A 77 -13.28 4.12 7.22
C ILE A 77 -11.89 4.18 7.85
N ILE A 78 -11.09 5.21 7.54
CA ILE A 78 -9.77 5.39 8.13
C ILE A 78 -9.87 5.63 9.64
N GLU A 79 -10.81 6.48 10.06
CA GLU A 79 -11.10 6.72 11.48
C GLU A 79 -11.54 5.43 12.20
N TYR A 80 -12.39 4.62 11.56
CA TYR A 80 -12.81 3.31 12.07
C TYR A 80 -11.61 2.37 12.30
N ILE A 81 -10.69 2.28 11.31
CA ILE A 81 -9.48 1.46 11.43
C ILE A 81 -8.64 1.92 12.63
N HIS A 82 -8.40 3.22 12.76
CA HIS A 82 -7.60 3.75 13.87
C HIS A 82 -8.25 3.53 15.24
N GLN A 83 -9.58 3.59 15.32
CA GLN A 83 -10.32 3.40 16.55
C GLN A 83 -10.34 1.94 17.02
N HIS A 84 -10.56 1.00 16.08
CA HIS A 84 -10.76 -0.42 16.41
C HIS A 84 -9.50 -1.25 16.28
N TYR A 85 -8.56 -0.83 15.41
CA TYR A 85 -7.31 -1.53 15.08
C TYR A 85 -6.11 -0.57 15.10
N PRO A 86 -5.82 0.11 16.23
CA PRO A 86 -4.83 1.20 16.28
C PRO A 86 -3.41 0.77 15.93
N SER A 87 -3.07 -0.51 16.04
CA SER A 87 -1.75 -1.04 15.65
C SER A 87 -1.58 -1.23 14.13
N ILE A 88 -2.68 -1.19 13.34
CA ILE A 88 -2.61 -1.42 11.91
C ILE A 88 -2.44 -0.08 11.17
N PRO A 89 -1.34 0.15 10.44
CA PRO A 89 -1.17 1.36 9.66
C PRO A 89 -2.09 1.41 8.44
N VAL A 90 -2.52 2.64 8.10
CA VAL A 90 -3.32 2.92 6.91
C VAL A 90 -2.47 3.68 5.89
N VAL A 91 -2.35 3.12 4.69
CA VAL A 91 -1.65 3.71 3.54
C VAL A 91 -2.69 4.28 2.57
N LEU A 92 -2.81 5.59 2.44
CA LEU A 92 -3.68 6.21 1.45
C LEU A 92 -3.05 6.10 0.05
N ASP A 93 -3.64 5.27 -0.80
CA ASP A 93 -3.15 5.10 -2.17
C ASP A 93 -3.73 6.19 -3.09
N SER A 94 -3.01 7.29 -3.24
CA SER A 94 -3.45 8.48 -3.99
C SER A 94 -2.53 8.85 -5.15
N LYS A 95 -1.27 8.40 -5.11
CA LYS A 95 -0.25 8.68 -6.14
C LYS A 95 -0.16 10.17 -6.49
N ARG A 96 -0.22 11.03 -5.46
CA ARG A 96 -0.13 12.48 -5.63
C ARG A 96 1.25 12.87 -6.21
N GLY A 97 1.28 13.99 -6.92
CA GLY A 97 2.50 14.55 -7.44
C GLY A 97 2.21 15.97 -7.91
N ASP A 98 2.72 16.95 -7.17
CA ASP A 98 2.60 18.37 -7.44
C ASP A 98 3.69 19.11 -6.68
N ILE A 99 3.86 20.41 -6.90
CA ILE A 99 4.92 21.23 -6.30
C ILE A 99 4.38 22.37 -5.45
N GLY A 100 5.24 22.98 -4.64
CA GLY A 100 4.98 24.22 -3.91
C GLY A 100 3.75 24.13 -2.99
N SER A 101 2.88 25.13 -3.05
CA SER A 101 1.68 25.19 -2.20
C SER A 101 0.69 24.04 -2.48
N THR A 102 0.56 23.60 -3.73
CA THR A 102 -0.32 22.50 -4.10
C THR A 102 0.12 21.19 -3.46
N ALA A 103 1.42 20.87 -3.48
CA ALA A 103 1.95 19.69 -2.79
C ALA A 103 1.69 19.74 -1.28
N LYS A 104 1.82 20.93 -0.63
CA LYS A 104 1.46 21.12 0.78
C LYS A 104 -0.02 20.87 1.06
N HIS A 105 -0.92 21.28 0.15
CA HIS A 105 -2.35 21.01 0.27
C HIS A 105 -2.65 19.52 0.16
N TYR A 106 -1.98 18.78 -0.75
CA TYR A 106 -2.13 17.33 -0.85
C TYR A 106 -1.54 16.59 0.36
N ALA A 107 -0.42 17.04 0.93
CA ALA A 107 0.11 16.48 2.17
C ALA A 107 -0.88 16.68 3.34
N LYS A 108 -1.47 17.88 3.45
CA LYS A 108 -2.53 18.17 4.43
C LYS A 108 -3.79 17.32 4.18
N GLU A 109 -4.18 17.11 2.93
CA GLU A 109 -5.28 16.19 2.59
C GLU A 109 -5.03 14.80 3.16
N ALA A 110 -3.84 14.22 2.89
CA ALA A 110 -3.52 12.87 3.31
C ALA A 110 -3.40 12.73 4.84
N PHE A 111 -2.67 13.64 5.48
CA PHE A 111 -2.24 13.44 6.87
C PHE A 111 -3.13 14.17 7.90
N VAL A 112 -3.85 15.22 7.49
CA VAL A 112 -4.75 15.96 8.39
C VAL A 112 -6.21 15.62 8.10
N ARG A 113 -6.66 15.72 6.82
CA ARG A 113 -8.07 15.46 6.48
C ARG A 113 -8.41 13.98 6.63
N TYR A 114 -7.59 13.08 6.09
CA TYR A 114 -7.80 11.63 6.14
C TYR A 114 -7.06 10.96 7.30
N ALA A 115 -6.15 11.65 7.96
CA ALA A 115 -5.33 11.13 9.06
C ALA A 115 -4.57 9.83 8.70
N ALA A 116 -4.23 9.61 7.42
CA ALA A 116 -3.50 8.43 6.98
C ALA A 116 -2.11 8.34 7.63
N ASP A 117 -1.63 7.13 7.89
CA ASP A 117 -0.26 6.92 8.43
C ASP A 117 0.80 7.06 7.33
N ALA A 118 0.45 6.74 6.08
CA ALA A 118 1.32 6.93 4.92
C ALA A 118 0.51 7.23 3.66
N VAL A 119 1.19 7.75 2.63
CA VAL A 119 0.59 8.09 1.33
C VAL A 119 1.48 7.67 0.18
N THR A 120 0.91 7.24 -0.95
CA THR A 120 1.68 6.97 -2.16
C THR A 120 1.86 8.23 -2.99
N LEU A 121 3.09 8.43 -3.54
CA LEU A 121 3.48 9.63 -4.28
C LEU A 121 4.13 9.27 -5.61
N SER A 122 3.95 10.13 -6.62
CA SER A 122 4.73 10.12 -7.85
C SER A 122 5.99 10.99 -7.68
N PRO A 123 7.20 10.44 -7.83
CA PRO A 123 8.44 11.21 -7.71
C PRO A 123 8.83 11.91 -9.01
N TYR A 124 8.01 11.83 -10.05
CA TYR A 124 8.35 12.28 -11.41
C TYR A 124 8.74 13.77 -11.47
N MET A 125 8.15 14.61 -10.61
CA MET A 125 8.44 16.05 -10.55
C MET A 125 9.66 16.39 -9.65
N GLY A 126 10.37 15.39 -9.15
CA GLY A 126 11.57 15.58 -8.33
C GLY A 126 11.29 15.78 -6.84
N PHE A 127 12.34 16.23 -6.11
CA PHE A 127 12.28 16.34 -4.64
C PHE A 127 11.22 17.33 -4.15
N ASP A 128 10.97 18.40 -4.89
CA ASP A 128 9.96 19.42 -4.55
C ASP A 128 8.55 18.83 -4.41
N SER A 129 8.28 17.69 -5.08
CA SER A 129 7.01 16.99 -4.98
C SER A 129 6.93 16.02 -3.80
N VAL A 130 8.06 15.71 -3.16
CA VAL A 130 8.18 14.78 -2.04
C VAL A 130 8.36 15.51 -0.71
N GLN A 131 9.20 16.55 -0.70
CA GLN A 131 9.58 17.28 0.51
C GLN A 131 8.40 17.73 1.40
N PRO A 132 7.28 18.28 0.89
CA PRO A 132 6.17 18.72 1.72
C PRO A 132 5.52 17.61 2.57
N TYR A 133 5.65 16.37 2.15
CA TYR A 133 5.14 15.22 2.92
C TYR A 133 6.11 14.82 4.03
N LEU A 134 7.41 15.05 3.86
CA LEU A 134 8.44 14.75 4.85
C LEU A 134 8.48 15.78 5.99
N GLU A 135 7.78 16.91 5.87
CA GLU A 135 7.53 17.87 6.95
C GLU A 135 6.66 17.25 8.08
N TYR A 136 5.96 16.13 7.80
CA TYR A 136 5.22 15.33 8.77
C TYR A 136 6.13 14.19 9.27
N GLU A 137 6.86 14.41 10.33
CA GLU A 137 7.96 13.55 10.82
C GLU A 137 7.52 12.11 11.16
N ASP A 138 6.25 11.92 11.56
CA ASP A 138 5.70 10.63 11.97
C ASP A 138 4.96 9.90 10.82
N ARG A 139 4.85 10.51 9.63
CA ARG A 139 4.08 10.00 8.48
C ARG A 139 4.97 9.46 7.39
N GLY A 140 4.47 8.40 6.72
CA GLY A 140 5.19 7.74 5.63
C GLY A 140 4.88 8.32 4.25
N ALA A 141 5.90 8.38 3.38
CA ALA A 141 5.74 8.68 1.96
C ALA A 141 6.28 7.52 1.13
N ILE A 142 5.42 6.90 0.30
CA ILE A 142 5.76 5.71 -0.48
C ILE A 142 5.83 6.09 -1.95
N LEU A 143 7.05 6.17 -2.51
CA LEU A 143 7.29 6.66 -3.85
C LEU A 143 7.08 5.58 -4.91
N LEU A 144 6.43 5.91 -6.02
CA LEU A 144 6.40 5.05 -7.20
C LEU A 144 7.84 4.84 -7.71
N CYS A 145 8.28 3.60 -7.77
CA CYS A 145 9.64 3.25 -8.21
C CYS A 145 9.57 2.40 -9.48
N ARG A 146 9.15 1.14 -9.38
CA ARG A 146 8.95 0.25 -10.52
C ARG A 146 7.52 -0.28 -10.50
N THR A 147 6.69 0.21 -11.41
CA THR A 147 5.26 -0.15 -11.43
C THR A 147 5.00 -1.39 -12.26
N SER A 148 3.91 -2.12 -11.94
CA SER A 148 3.58 -3.43 -12.56
C SER A 148 2.95 -3.34 -13.95
N ASN A 149 2.50 -2.16 -14.37
CA ASN A 149 1.87 -1.95 -15.68
C ASN A 149 2.90 -1.97 -16.82
N PRO A 150 2.54 -2.46 -18.02
CA PRO A 150 3.47 -2.50 -19.17
C PRO A 150 4.07 -1.14 -19.55
N GLY A 151 3.27 -0.07 -19.51
CA GLY A 151 3.71 1.30 -19.81
C GLY A 151 4.77 1.85 -18.85
N GLY A 152 5.02 1.19 -17.71
CA GLY A 152 6.16 1.51 -16.84
C GLY A 152 7.51 1.38 -17.57
N ASN A 153 7.58 0.55 -18.62
CA ASN A 153 8.81 0.40 -19.42
C ASN A 153 9.16 1.65 -20.22
N ASP A 154 8.19 2.47 -20.59
CA ASP A 154 8.40 3.65 -21.44
C ASP A 154 9.31 4.69 -20.79
N ILE A 155 9.29 4.75 -19.44
CA ILE A 155 10.07 5.72 -18.66
C ILE A 155 11.00 5.00 -17.67
N GLN A 156 10.48 4.09 -16.86
CA GLN A 156 11.21 3.54 -15.71
C GLN A 156 12.41 2.67 -16.11
N MET A 157 12.36 2.07 -17.31
CA MET A 157 13.45 1.25 -17.86
C MET A 157 14.45 2.02 -18.72
N LEU A 158 14.19 3.29 -19.03
CA LEU A 158 15.18 4.14 -19.70
C LEU A 158 16.43 4.25 -18.84
N LYS A 159 17.60 4.22 -19.49
CA LYS A 159 18.89 4.23 -18.79
C LYS A 159 19.53 5.61 -18.84
N VAL A 160 20.01 6.08 -17.71
CA VAL A 160 20.89 7.23 -17.56
C VAL A 160 22.18 6.72 -16.91
N ASP A 161 23.32 6.96 -17.53
CA ASP A 161 24.63 6.47 -17.09
C ASP A 161 24.65 4.95 -16.85
N GLY A 162 23.97 4.21 -17.73
CA GLY A 162 23.88 2.75 -17.68
C GLY A 162 22.86 2.18 -16.67
N LYS A 163 22.24 2.99 -15.80
CA LYS A 163 21.28 2.58 -14.79
C LYS A 163 19.84 2.93 -15.20
N PRO A 164 18.84 2.03 -15.03
CA PRO A 164 17.44 2.34 -15.23
C PRO A 164 16.94 3.46 -14.29
N ILE A 165 16.00 4.27 -14.77
CA ILE A 165 15.44 5.39 -13.98
C ILE A 165 14.84 4.91 -12.64
N TYR A 166 14.20 3.73 -12.60
CA TYR A 166 13.65 3.24 -11.34
C TYR A 166 14.73 3.00 -10.27
N GLN A 167 15.95 2.57 -10.66
CA GLN A 167 17.08 2.42 -9.72
C GLN A 167 17.55 3.79 -9.22
N ARG A 168 17.52 4.82 -10.07
CA ARG A 168 17.82 6.18 -9.64
C ARG A 168 16.83 6.69 -8.61
N VAL A 169 15.53 6.41 -8.78
CA VAL A 169 14.51 6.71 -7.75
C VAL A 169 14.81 5.98 -6.45
N ALA A 170 15.21 4.70 -6.51
CA ALA A 170 15.59 3.93 -5.33
C ALA A 170 16.81 4.53 -4.61
N GLU A 171 17.86 4.92 -5.34
CA GLU A 171 19.04 5.60 -4.78
C GLU A 171 18.71 6.92 -4.08
N LEU A 172 17.83 7.73 -4.69
CA LEU A 172 17.39 8.99 -4.12
C LEU A 172 16.58 8.77 -2.83
N ALA A 173 15.69 7.78 -2.83
CA ALA A 173 14.87 7.42 -1.68
C ALA A 173 15.70 6.79 -0.54
N ALA A 174 16.75 6.04 -0.84
CA ALA A 174 17.64 5.48 0.17
C ALA A 174 18.62 6.52 0.76
N GLY A 175 18.84 7.62 0.06
CA GLY A 175 19.85 8.62 0.40
C GLY A 175 19.26 10.02 0.61
N PRO A 176 19.51 10.98 -0.32
CA PRO A 176 19.30 12.40 -0.07
C PRO A 176 17.84 12.82 0.13
N TRP A 177 16.88 12.01 -0.29
CA TRP A 177 15.45 12.35 -0.13
C TRP A 177 14.86 11.84 1.20
N ASN A 178 15.49 10.91 1.88
CA ASN A 178 14.94 10.30 3.10
C ASN A 178 15.23 11.13 4.36
N LEU A 179 14.78 12.38 4.38
CA LEU A 179 15.13 13.34 5.44
C LEU A 179 14.59 12.94 6.82
N ASN A 180 13.39 12.36 6.89
CA ASN A 180 12.75 11.96 8.14
C ASN A 180 12.83 10.45 8.43
N GLY A 181 13.46 9.67 7.54
CA GLY A 181 13.55 8.23 7.70
C GLY A 181 12.24 7.47 7.45
N GLN A 182 11.22 8.12 6.85
CA GLN A 182 9.88 7.54 6.67
C GLN A 182 9.52 7.26 5.20
N LEU A 183 10.53 7.14 4.31
CA LEU A 183 10.28 6.75 2.92
C LEU A 183 10.09 5.25 2.76
N GLY A 184 9.26 4.89 1.77
CA GLY A 184 9.12 3.55 1.22
C GLY A 184 8.99 3.61 -0.30
N LEU A 185 8.95 2.46 -0.97
CA LEU A 185 8.85 2.38 -2.43
C LEU A 185 7.74 1.44 -2.89
N VAL A 186 7.08 1.79 -3.99
CA VAL A 186 6.17 0.89 -4.73
C VAL A 186 6.99 0.14 -5.78
N VAL A 187 7.00 -1.21 -5.67
CA VAL A 187 7.67 -2.09 -6.64
C VAL A 187 6.72 -3.22 -7.02
N GLY A 188 6.36 -3.32 -8.30
CA GLY A 188 5.37 -4.28 -8.77
C GLY A 188 5.82 -5.74 -8.66
N ALA A 189 4.89 -6.62 -8.29
CA ALA A 189 5.13 -8.05 -8.08
C ALA A 189 5.49 -8.83 -9.37
N THR A 190 5.25 -8.26 -10.55
CA THR A 190 5.51 -8.92 -11.84
C THR A 190 6.98 -8.98 -12.22
N TYR A 191 7.85 -8.33 -11.47
CA TYR A 191 9.27 -8.19 -11.79
C TYR A 191 10.18 -8.53 -10.60
N PRO A 192 10.35 -9.81 -10.23
CA PRO A 192 11.16 -10.21 -9.07
C PRO A 192 12.63 -9.74 -9.14
N ASN A 193 13.23 -9.70 -10.33
CA ASN A 193 14.62 -9.23 -10.49
C ASN A 193 14.74 -7.73 -10.16
N GLU A 194 13.75 -6.93 -10.55
CA GLU A 194 13.70 -5.50 -10.22
C GLU A 194 13.43 -5.29 -8.72
N ILE A 195 12.62 -6.15 -8.09
CA ILE A 195 12.44 -6.13 -6.62
C ILE A 195 13.79 -6.38 -5.93
N ALA A 196 14.55 -7.40 -6.35
CA ALA A 196 15.86 -7.71 -5.80
C ALA A 196 16.86 -6.55 -6.00
N ALA A 197 16.87 -5.96 -7.21
CA ALA A 197 17.71 -4.80 -7.51
C ALA A 197 17.36 -3.58 -6.61
N VAL A 198 16.07 -3.29 -6.42
CA VAL A 198 15.64 -2.22 -5.51
C VAL A 198 16.04 -2.56 -4.08
N ARG A 199 15.77 -3.77 -3.59
CA ARG A 199 16.12 -4.21 -2.23
C ARG A 199 17.62 -4.04 -1.95
N SER A 200 18.48 -4.39 -2.90
CA SER A 200 19.95 -4.23 -2.75
C SER A 200 20.39 -2.77 -2.62
N ILE A 201 19.62 -1.83 -3.20
CA ILE A 201 19.90 -0.38 -3.12
C ILE A 201 19.37 0.20 -1.81
N VAL A 202 18.14 -0.18 -1.41
CA VAL A 202 17.42 0.55 -0.34
C VAL A 202 17.56 -0.08 1.05
N GLY A 203 18.25 -1.21 1.17
CA GLY A 203 18.41 -1.89 2.46
C GLY A 203 17.04 -2.23 3.08
N ASP A 204 16.73 -1.70 4.26
CA ASP A 204 15.53 -2.06 5.03
C ASP A 204 14.31 -1.16 4.76
N LEU A 205 14.36 -0.24 3.80
CA LEU A 205 13.18 0.58 3.47
C LEU A 205 11.99 -0.30 3.08
N PRO A 206 10.76 0.00 3.56
CA PRO A 206 9.60 -0.81 3.23
C PRO A 206 9.24 -0.75 1.74
N LEU A 207 8.92 -1.90 1.17
CA LEU A 207 8.42 -2.03 -0.20
C LEU A 207 6.93 -2.32 -0.18
N LEU A 208 6.13 -1.49 -0.84
CA LEU A 208 4.74 -1.78 -1.17
C LEU A 208 4.73 -2.52 -2.52
N VAL A 209 4.26 -3.78 -2.49
CA VAL A 209 4.33 -4.69 -3.64
C VAL A 209 2.92 -5.02 -4.14
N PRO A 210 2.36 -4.23 -5.08
CA PRO A 210 1.08 -4.52 -5.70
C PRO A 210 1.23 -5.54 -6.83
N GLY A 211 0.09 -6.21 -7.18
CA GLY A 211 0.01 -7.09 -8.37
C GLY A 211 0.17 -8.57 -8.08
N VAL A 212 0.21 -8.97 -6.82
CA VAL A 212 0.22 -10.39 -6.43
C VAL A 212 -1.15 -11.00 -6.70
N GLY A 213 -1.16 -12.17 -7.32
CA GLY A 213 -2.37 -12.92 -7.69
C GLY A 213 -3.11 -12.34 -8.89
N ALA A 214 -3.78 -11.20 -8.77
CA ALA A 214 -4.63 -10.61 -9.81
C ALA A 214 -3.89 -10.18 -11.10
N GLN A 215 -2.57 -9.95 -11.02
CA GLN A 215 -1.70 -9.57 -12.15
C GLN A 215 -0.64 -10.64 -12.46
N GLY A 216 -0.76 -11.84 -11.88
CA GLY A 216 0.13 -12.97 -12.14
C GLY A 216 1.48 -12.93 -11.38
N GLY A 217 1.64 -12.05 -10.40
CA GLY A 217 2.85 -12.04 -9.56
C GLY A 217 2.96 -13.30 -8.70
N ASP A 218 4.14 -13.95 -8.76
CA ASP A 218 4.49 -15.12 -7.94
C ASP A 218 4.89 -14.67 -6.54
N ILE A 219 4.14 -15.10 -5.52
CA ILE A 219 4.39 -14.76 -4.12
C ILE A 219 5.78 -15.22 -3.68
N GLN A 220 6.15 -16.47 -3.99
CA GLN A 220 7.43 -17.03 -3.59
C GLN A 220 8.60 -16.24 -4.17
N ALA A 221 8.55 -15.96 -5.49
CA ALA A 221 9.59 -15.17 -6.15
C ALA A 221 9.67 -13.74 -5.60
N CYS A 222 8.52 -13.09 -5.33
CA CYS A 222 8.48 -11.75 -4.76
C CYS A 222 9.08 -11.70 -3.36
N VAL A 223 8.71 -12.64 -2.48
CA VAL A 223 9.20 -12.69 -1.10
C VAL A 223 10.70 -12.97 -1.09
N ASN A 224 11.18 -13.94 -1.88
CA ASN A 224 12.60 -14.25 -1.97
C ASN A 224 13.43 -13.05 -2.45
N ALA A 225 12.87 -12.25 -3.36
CA ALA A 225 13.54 -11.08 -3.93
C ALA A 225 13.53 -9.85 -3.01
N GLY A 226 12.44 -9.67 -2.23
CA GLY A 226 12.15 -8.41 -1.57
C GLY A 226 12.17 -8.42 -0.05
N ALA A 227 12.15 -9.58 0.60
CA ALA A 227 12.22 -9.65 2.05
C ALA A 227 13.62 -9.24 2.57
N THR A 228 13.64 -8.57 3.71
CA THR A 228 14.85 -8.24 4.47
C THR A 228 15.41 -9.46 5.18
N THR A 229 16.59 -9.36 5.78
CA THR A 229 17.25 -10.48 6.50
C THR A 229 16.43 -11.02 7.64
N ASP A 230 15.61 -10.16 8.30
CA ASP A 230 14.62 -10.53 9.32
C ASP A 230 13.30 -11.05 8.73
N LYS A 231 13.27 -11.28 7.40
CA LYS A 231 12.13 -11.78 6.64
C LYS A 231 10.89 -10.87 6.66
N CYS A 232 11.10 -9.58 6.88
CA CYS A 232 10.11 -8.50 6.86
C CYS A 232 10.34 -7.55 5.67
N GLY A 233 10.08 -6.25 5.84
CA GLY A 233 10.42 -5.20 4.87
C GLY A 233 9.44 -5.03 3.71
N MET A 234 8.30 -5.72 3.70
CA MET A 234 7.34 -5.67 2.60
C MET A 234 5.90 -5.47 3.08
N MET A 235 5.11 -4.84 2.24
CA MET A 235 3.64 -4.81 2.26
C MET A 235 3.15 -5.42 0.95
N ILE A 236 2.81 -6.71 0.95
CA ILE A 236 2.34 -7.43 -0.24
C ILE A 236 0.85 -7.19 -0.40
N ASN A 237 0.48 -6.38 -1.41
CA ASN A 237 -0.90 -5.92 -1.54
C ASN A 237 -1.77 -6.91 -2.30
N SER A 238 -2.86 -7.34 -1.67
CA SER A 238 -3.99 -8.04 -2.28
C SER A 238 -5.28 -7.24 -2.04
N SER A 239 -6.05 -7.00 -3.10
CA SER A 239 -7.28 -6.21 -3.05
C SER A 239 -8.47 -7.03 -3.59
N ARG A 240 -8.72 -7.01 -4.89
CA ARG A 240 -9.90 -7.61 -5.52
C ARG A 240 -10.13 -9.09 -5.20
N ALA A 241 -9.08 -9.86 -4.99
CA ALA A 241 -9.18 -11.27 -4.62
C ALA A 241 -9.79 -11.47 -3.23
N ILE A 242 -9.53 -10.55 -2.31
CA ILE A 242 -10.07 -10.54 -0.94
C ILE A 242 -11.46 -9.90 -0.93
N LEU A 243 -11.58 -8.67 -1.44
CA LEU A 243 -12.82 -7.90 -1.37
C LEU A 243 -14.01 -8.62 -2.02
N TYR A 244 -13.74 -9.34 -3.08
CA TYR A 244 -14.77 -9.97 -3.91
C TYR A 244 -14.62 -11.49 -3.97
N ALA A 245 -14.19 -12.07 -2.87
CA ALA A 245 -14.07 -13.53 -2.71
C ALA A 245 -15.46 -14.24 -2.77
N SER A 246 -16.51 -13.53 -2.35
CA SER A 246 -17.91 -13.89 -2.57
C SER A 246 -18.73 -12.65 -2.89
N LYS A 247 -19.85 -12.81 -3.59
CA LYS A 247 -20.88 -11.79 -3.86
C LYS A 247 -22.10 -11.93 -2.96
N ASN A 248 -22.14 -12.98 -2.16
CA ASN A 248 -23.27 -13.35 -1.31
C ASN A 248 -23.08 -12.81 0.12
N GLU A 249 -24.00 -13.15 1.01
CA GLU A 249 -24.00 -12.76 2.41
C GLU A 249 -22.78 -13.30 3.21
N ASP A 250 -22.11 -14.32 2.70
CA ASP A 250 -20.89 -14.91 3.27
C ASP A 250 -19.59 -14.15 2.85
N PHE A 251 -19.72 -12.94 2.29
CA PHE A 251 -18.57 -12.17 1.76
C PHE A 251 -17.49 -11.89 2.80
N LYS A 252 -17.87 -11.70 4.09
CA LYS A 252 -16.93 -11.49 5.20
C LYS A 252 -16.10 -12.72 5.48
N GLU A 253 -16.76 -13.87 5.61
CA GLU A 253 -16.13 -15.16 5.84
C GLU A 253 -15.25 -15.57 4.64
N ALA A 254 -15.70 -15.31 3.42
CA ALA A 254 -14.93 -15.53 2.22
C ALA A 254 -13.69 -14.62 2.16
N ALA A 255 -13.81 -13.34 2.49
CA ALA A 255 -12.70 -12.40 2.56
C ALA A 255 -11.67 -12.82 3.62
N ALA A 256 -12.13 -13.22 4.82
CA ALA A 256 -11.27 -13.71 5.89
C ALA A 256 -10.49 -14.96 5.45
N ARG A 257 -11.17 -15.92 4.81
CA ARG A 257 -10.53 -17.14 4.27
C ARG A 257 -9.44 -16.82 3.27
N VAL A 258 -9.72 -15.98 2.27
CA VAL A 258 -8.74 -15.62 1.23
C VAL A 258 -7.59 -14.79 1.81
N ALA A 259 -7.86 -13.89 2.75
CA ALA A 259 -6.81 -13.14 3.43
C ALA A 259 -5.88 -14.07 4.23
N LYS A 260 -6.45 -15.03 4.99
CA LYS A 260 -5.68 -16.05 5.70
C LYS A 260 -4.82 -16.90 4.75
N GLU A 261 -5.41 -17.44 3.69
CA GLU A 261 -4.70 -18.25 2.69
C GLU A 261 -3.55 -17.46 2.04
N THR A 262 -3.77 -16.19 1.73
CA THR A 262 -2.75 -15.32 1.15
C THR A 262 -1.62 -15.06 2.14
N ARG A 263 -1.95 -14.71 3.40
CA ARG A 263 -0.96 -14.55 4.47
C ARG A 263 -0.14 -15.82 4.68
N ASP A 264 -0.79 -16.99 4.72
CA ASP A 264 -0.13 -18.26 4.95
C ASP A 264 0.82 -18.63 3.80
N LYS A 265 0.46 -18.36 2.53
CA LYS A 265 1.35 -18.50 1.38
C LYS A 265 2.56 -17.55 1.46
N ILE A 266 2.35 -16.31 1.89
CA ILE A 266 3.44 -15.35 2.12
C ILE A 266 4.37 -15.87 3.22
N ASN A 267 3.84 -16.39 4.31
CA ASN A 267 4.62 -16.93 5.42
C ASN A 267 5.38 -18.20 5.03
N GLN A 268 4.77 -19.10 4.26
CA GLN A 268 5.47 -20.25 3.69
C GLN A 268 6.65 -19.80 2.83
N ALA A 269 6.48 -18.76 2.00
CA ALA A 269 7.57 -18.18 1.20
C ALA A 269 8.68 -17.56 2.06
N ARG A 270 8.34 -17.04 3.25
CA ARG A 270 9.31 -16.53 4.25
C ARG A 270 10.02 -17.65 5.03
N GLY A 271 9.53 -18.90 4.93
CA GLY A 271 9.99 -20.03 5.75
C GLY A 271 9.51 -19.98 7.20
N LEU A 272 8.26 -19.53 7.41
CA LEU A 272 7.55 -19.47 8.67
C LEU A 272 6.38 -20.46 8.68
#